data_0096ff0e22403eb26172a9857ff339c8
#
_entry.id   0096ff0e22403eb26172a9857ff339c8
#
_cell.length_a   1.000
_cell.length_b   1.000
_cell.length_c   1.000
_cell.angle_alpha   90.00
_cell.angle_beta   90.00
_cell.angle_gamma   90.00
#
_symmetry.space_group_name_H-M   'P 1'
#
loop_
_entity.id
_entity.type
_entity.pdbx_description
1 polymer ?
#
loop_
_entity_poly.entity_id
_entity_poly.type
_entity_poly.pdbx_seq_one_letter_code
_entity_poly.pdbx_strand_id
1 'polypeptide(L)'
;LLDIFQSGELELAFVCSDYATATDPANAQIASINQILKSYDEQAMIIGEAPLMKDLQDVTDVDLQTVNTISMAAIFLIIMFVFKSISLPVILVLVIEFAIFVNMAIPYYQGTPLPFVASIVIGTIQLGATIDYAIVITSRYMELKTYMPIKKAIVETLNQAFPTIVTSGSMLVAAGFIISNV
;
A
#
# COMPACT_ATOMS: atom_id res chain seq x y z
N LEU A 1 44.45 -15.58 -12.39
CA LEU A 1 43.18 -15.54 -11.67
C LEU A 1 42.52 -14.15 -11.72
N LEU A 2 43.28 -13.05 -11.71
CA LEU A 2 42.77 -11.68 -11.82
C LEU A 2 42.19 -11.41 -13.23
N ASP A 3 42.73 -12.01 -14.28
CA ASP A 3 42.28 -11.83 -15.66
C ASP A 3 40.86 -12.33 -15.92
N ILE A 4 40.28 -13.14 -15.02
CA ILE A 4 38.90 -13.63 -15.11
C ILE A 4 37.88 -12.54 -14.73
N PHE A 5 38.30 -11.57 -13.93
CA PHE A 5 37.46 -10.49 -13.42
C PHE A 5 37.71 -9.15 -14.13
N GLN A 6 38.50 -9.15 -15.18
CA GLN A 6 38.88 -7.98 -15.96
C GLN A 6 38.62 -8.22 -17.44
N SER A 7 37.84 -7.34 -18.07
CA SER A 7 37.54 -7.39 -19.50
C SER A 7 37.55 -5.98 -20.08
N GLY A 8 38.64 -5.68 -20.80
CA GLY A 8 38.86 -4.32 -21.34
C GLY A 8 39.07 -3.31 -20.23
N GLU A 9 38.21 -2.30 -20.17
CA GLU A 9 38.22 -1.25 -19.13
C GLU A 9 37.35 -1.61 -17.93
N LEU A 10 36.67 -2.78 -17.95
CA LEU A 10 35.76 -3.19 -16.87
C LEU A 10 36.49 -4.12 -15.89
N GLU A 11 36.38 -3.84 -14.61
CA GLU A 11 36.87 -4.66 -13.52
C GLU A 11 35.68 -5.06 -12.60
N LEU A 12 35.61 -6.35 -12.27
CA LEU A 12 34.57 -6.90 -11.41
C LEU A 12 35.12 -7.24 -10.02
N ALA A 13 34.58 -6.65 -8.97
CA ALA A 13 34.91 -6.99 -7.60
C ALA A 13 33.69 -7.59 -6.89
N PHE A 14 33.90 -8.65 -6.11
CA PHE A 14 32.84 -9.25 -5.28
C PHE A 14 32.90 -8.68 -3.88
N VAL A 15 31.75 -8.19 -3.41
CA VAL A 15 31.57 -7.73 -2.03
C VAL A 15 30.56 -8.64 -1.32
N CYS A 16 31.01 -9.32 -0.27
CA CYS A 16 30.15 -10.14 0.56
C CYS A 16 29.69 -9.33 1.78
N SER A 17 28.41 -9.38 2.08
CA SER A 17 27.81 -8.74 3.25
C SER A 17 27.29 -9.78 4.23
N ASP A 18 27.44 -9.52 5.53
CA ASP A 18 26.86 -10.34 6.60
C ASP A 18 25.41 -9.96 6.91
N TYR A 19 24.93 -8.86 6.31
CA TYR A 19 23.55 -8.41 6.53
C TYR A 19 22.58 -9.10 5.56
N ALA A 20 21.41 -9.45 6.07
CA ALA A 20 20.34 -9.97 5.23
C ALA A 20 19.87 -8.90 4.23
N THR A 21 19.51 -9.32 3.02
CA THR A 21 18.96 -8.43 1.97
C THR A 21 17.69 -7.73 2.45
N ALA A 22 17.46 -6.52 1.94
CA ALA A 22 16.28 -5.70 2.26
C ALA A 22 16.17 -5.29 3.75
N THR A 23 17.29 -5.19 4.47
CA THR A 23 17.35 -4.66 5.85
C THR A 23 18.00 -3.29 5.87
N ASP A 24 17.66 -2.46 6.88
CA ASP A 24 18.25 -1.13 7.03
C ASP A 24 19.78 -1.14 7.09
N PRO A 25 20.45 -2.07 7.83
CA PRO A 25 21.91 -2.15 7.82
C PRO A 25 22.49 -2.48 6.44
N ALA A 26 21.87 -3.39 5.69
CA ALA A 26 22.29 -3.73 4.33
C ALA A 26 22.13 -2.53 3.39
N ASN A 27 21.00 -1.84 3.46
CA ASN A 27 20.73 -0.64 2.66
C ASN A 27 21.73 0.49 2.95
N ALA A 28 22.06 0.71 4.23
CA ALA A 28 23.06 1.70 4.63
C ALA A 28 24.47 1.32 4.13
N GLN A 29 24.83 0.05 4.19
CA GLN A 29 26.12 -0.44 3.65
C GLN A 29 26.20 -0.23 2.14
N ILE A 30 25.15 -0.61 1.38
CA ILE A 30 25.09 -0.41 -0.08
C ILE A 30 25.21 1.07 -0.43
N ALA A 31 24.52 1.96 0.28
CA ALA A 31 24.61 3.40 0.05
C ALA A 31 26.03 3.91 0.28
N SER A 32 26.70 3.47 1.34
CA SER A 32 28.08 3.85 1.67
C SER A 32 29.06 3.35 0.60
N ILE A 33 28.94 2.11 0.16
CA ILE A 33 29.78 1.55 -0.91
C ILE A 33 29.55 2.31 -2.22
N ASN A 34 28.31 2.58 -2.57
CA ASN A 34 27.97 3.34 -3.79
C ASN A 34 28.58 4.75 -3.75
N GLN A 35 28.52 5.42 -2.60
CA GLN A 35 29.13 6.74 -2.43
C GLN A 35 30.66 6.69 -2.61
N ILE A 36 31.32 5.67 -2.06
CA ILE A 36 32.77 5.48 -2.21
C ILE A 36 33.10 5.21 -3.70
N LEU A 37 32.38 4.27 -4.35
CA LEU A 37 32.62 3.94 -5.77
C LEU A 37 32.47 5.17 -6.65
N LYS A 38 31.39 5.92 -6.48
CA LYS A 38 31.10 7.14 -7.26
C LYS A 38 32.13 8.26 -7.04
N SER A 39 32.87 8.25 -5.93
CA SER A 39 33.95 9.21 -5.68
C SER A 39 35.23 8.89 -6.49
N TYR A 40 35.40 7.64 -6.91
CA TYR A 40 36.55 7.20 -7.72
C TYR A 40 36.22 7.11 -9.20
N ASP A 41 35.01 6.60 -9.53
CA ASP A 41 34.54 6.46 -10.91
C ASP A 41 33.03 6.68 -10.97
N GLU A 42 32.61 7.70 -11.73
CA GLU A 42 31.19 8.02 -11.92
C GLU A 42 30.41 6.90 -12.67
N GLN A 43 31.12 6.07 -13.45
CA GLN A 43 30.50 4.97 -14.21
C GLN A 43 30.44 3.67 -13.39
N ALA A 44 31.16 3.57 -12.27
CA ALA A 44 31.11 2.40 -11.42
C ALA A 44 29.69 2.17 -10.88
N MET A 45 29.27 0.92 -10.84
CA MET A 45 27.94 0.53 -10.36
C MET A 45 28.02 -0.71 -9.47
N ILE A 46 27.16 -0.77 -8.47
CA ILE A 46 26.96 -1.95 -7.64
C ILE A 46 25.81 -2.74 -8.27
N ILE A 47 26.06 -4.03 -8.53
CA ILE A 47 25.07 -4.95 -9.09
C ILE A 47 24.89 -6.15 -8.15
N GLY A 48 23.71 -6.74 -8.13
CA GLY A 48 23.42 -7.92 -7.32
C GLY A 48 22.04 -7.85 -6.68
N GLU A 49 21.70 -8.86 -5.90
CA GLU A 49 20.39 -8.97 -5.26
C GLU A 49 20.13 -7.85 -4.24
N ALA A 50 21.11 -7.59 -3.37
CA ALA A 50 20.94 -6.60 -2.31
C ALA A 50 20.81 -5.15 -2.85
N PRO A 51 21.62 -4.66 -3.80
CA PRO A 51 21.40 -3.38 -4.45
C PRO A 51 20.08 -3.30 -5.20
N LEU A 52 19.69 -4.37 -5.93
CA LEU A 52 18.42 -4.43 -6.63
C LEU A 52 17.23 -4.29 -5.68
N MET A 53 17.27 -5.00 -4.54
CA MET A 53 16.21 -4.90 -3.53
C MET A 53 16.13 -3.51 -2.92
N LYS A 54 17.27 -2.86 -2.67
CA LYS A 54 17.32 -1.48 -2.20
C LYS A 54 16.71 -0.52 -3.22
N ASP A 55 17.11 -0.57 -4.47
CA ASP A 55 16.59 0.29 -5.53
C ASP A 55 15.08 0.07 -5.72
N LEU A 56 14.64 -1.19 -5.65
CA LEU A 56 13.22 -1.54 -5.72
C LEU A 56 12.42 -0.94 -4.56
N GLN A 57 12.96 -0.97 -3.33
CA GLN A 57 12.34 -0.34 -2.17
C GLN A 57 12.25 1.18 -2.35
N ASP A 58 13.36 1.83 -2.71
CA ASP A 58 13.42 3.29 -2.86
C ASP A 58 12.44 3.80 -3.93
N VAL A 59 12.36 3.12 -5.09
CA VAL A 59 11.42 3.47 -6.17
C VAL A 59 9.98 3.18 -5.74
N THR A 60 9.74 2.04 -5.11
CA THR A 60 8.41 1.62 -4.70
C THR A 60 7.82 2.56 -3.65
N ASP A 61 8.60 3.01 -2.67
CA ASP A 61 8.12 3.95 -1.64
C ASP A 61 7.66 5.29 -2.23
N VAL A 62 8.40 5.82 -3.22
CA VAL A 62 8.03 7.07 -3.91
C VAL A 62 6.79 6.87 -4.78
N ASP A 63 6.76 5.80 -5.56
CA ASP A 63 5.63 5.50 -6.44
C ASP A 63 4.35 5.25 -5.65
N LEU A 64 4.46 4.56 -4.51
CA LEU A 64 3.32 4.30 -3.62
C LEU A 64 2.72 5.55 -3.04
N GLN A 65 3.55 6.45 -2.49
CA GLN A 65 3.06 7.71 -1.96
C GLN A 65 2.36 8.52 -3.05
N THR A 66 2.91 8.50 -4.25
CA THR A 66 2.34 9.20 -5.41
C THR A 66 1.01 8.59 -5.83
N VAL A 67 0.97 7.27 -6.04
CA VAL A 67 -0.25 6.56 -6.45
C VAL A 67 -1.33 6.66 -5.38
N ASN A 68 -0.99 6.50 -4.10
CA ASN A 68 -1.95 6.61 -3.00
C ASN A 68 -2.54 8.03 -2.92
N THR A 69 -1.69 9.06 -3.02
CA THR A 69 -2.14 10.45 -2.99
C THR A 69 -3.05 10.79 -4.17
N ILE A 70 -2.69 10.37 -5.39
CA ILE A 70 -3.49 10.59 -6.59
C ILE A 70 -4.81 9.83 -6.51
N SER A 71 -4.79 8.58 -6.07
CA SER A 71 -6.00 7.76 -5.90
C SER A 71 -6.95 8.34 -4.88
N MET A 72 -6.42 8.78 -3.74
CA MET A 72 -7.21 9.44 -2.69
C MET A 72 -7.84 10.76 -3.17
N ALA A 73 -7.07 11.58 -3.89
CA ALA A 73 -7.56 12.82 -4.49
C ALA A 73 -8.65 12.54 -5.54
N ALA A 74 -8.47 11.54 -6.40
CA ALA A 74 -9.45 11.15 -7.40
C ALA A 74 -10.75 10.65 -6.76
N ILE A 75 -10.67 9.78 -5.75
CA ILE A 75 -11.81 9.29 -4.98
C ILE A 75 -12.55 10.45 -4.29
N PHE A 76 -11.80 11.34 -3.65
CA PHE A 76 -12.37 12.53 -3.02
C PHE A 76 -13.18 13.38 -4.02
N LEU A 77 -12.60 13.64 -5.19
CA LEU A 77 -13.27 14.40 -6.24
C LEU A 77 -14.53 13.69 -6.76
N ILE A 78 -14.44 12.39 -7.04
CA ILE A 78 -15.58 11.60 -7.51
C ILE A 78 -16.73 11.66 -6.50
N ILE A 79 -16.46 11.40 -5.22
CA ILE A 79 -17.48 11.43 -4.17
C ILE A 79 -18.06 12.84 -4.04
N MET A 80 -17.23 13.88 -4.09
CA MET A 80 -17.66 15.27 -4.03
C MET A 80 -18.63 15.62 -5.17
N PHE A 81 -18.34 15.20 -6.40
CA PHE A 81 -19.22 15.43 -7.55
C PHE A 81 -20.51 14.63 -7.47
N VAL A 82 -20.45 13.35 -7.06
CA VAL A 82 -21.62 12.46 -6.95
C VAL A 82 -22.60 12.97 -5.88
N PHE A 83 -22.11 13.33 -4.71
CA PHE A 83 -22.97 13.76 -3.59
C PHE A 83 -23.19 15.28 -3.52
N LYS A 84 -22.50 16.06 -4.35
CA LYS A 84 -22.54 17.53 -4.33
C LYS A 84 -22.32 18.11 -2.93
N SER A 85 -21.43 17.50 -2.17
CA SER A 85 -21.14 17.84 -0.77
C SER A 85 -19.64 17.65 -0.52
N ILE A 86 -19.02 18.56 0.22
CA ILE A 86 -17.60 18.46 0.61
C ILE A 86 -17.46 17.64 1.89
N SER A 87 -18.45 17.66 2.78
CA SER A 87 -18.36 16.98 4.08
C SER A 87 -18.38 15.45 3.96
N LEU A 88 -19.13 14.91 3.01
CA LEU A 88 -19.24 13.45 2.82
C LEU A 88 -17.91 12.81 2.37
N PRO A 89 -17.21 13.33 1.35
CA PRO A 89 -15.89 12.80 0.98
C PRO A 89 -14.91 12.82 2.13
N VAL A 90 -14.83 13.92 2.89
CA VAL A 90 -13.93 14.06 4.04
C VAL A 90 -14.18 12.94 5.05
N ILE A 91 -15.43 12.73 5.45
CA ILE A 91 -15.78 11.71 6.44
C ILE A 91 -15.47 10.30 5.92
N LEU A 92 -15.86 10.00 4.67
CA LEU A 92 -15.68 8.67 4.10
C LEU A 92 -14.19 8.34 3.94
N VAL A 93 -13.39 9.25 3.38
CA VAL A 93 -11.95 9.05 3.22
C VAL A 93 -11.27 8.89 4.57
N LEU A 94 -11.58 9.74 5.56
CA LEU A 94 -11.00 9.62 6.90
C LEU A 94 -11.32 8.26 7.57
N VAL A 95 -12.54 7.77 7.44
CA VAL A 95 -12.93 6.47 8.01
C VAL A 95 -12.18 5.33 7.33
N ILE A 96 -12.03 5.38 6.00
CA ILE A 96 -11.32 4.34 5.24
C ILE A 96 -9.83 4.36 5.59
N GLU A 97 -9.19 5.53 5.59
CA GLU A 97 -7.79 5.68 5.96
C GLU A 97 -7.53 5.20 7.39
N PHE A 98 -8.42 5.57 8.33
CA PHE A 98 -8.31 5.07 9.70
C PHE A 98 -8.36 3.55 9.76
N ALA A 99 -9.24 2.91 9.00
CA ALA A 99 -9.32 1.45 8.93
C ALA A 99 -8.05 0.82 8.34
N ILE A 100 -7.46 1.44 7.31
CA ILE A 100 -6.18 1.01 6.73
C ILE A 100 -5.06 1.11 7.77
N PHE A 101 -4.94 2.22 8.48
CA PHE A 101 -3.94 2.40 9.54
C PHE A 101 -4.08 1.37 10.66
N VAL A 102 -5.30 1.10 11.11
CA VAL A 102 -5.56 0.06 12.11
C VAL A 102 -5.11 -1.31 11.62
N ASN A 103 -5.44 -1.65 10.38
CA ASN A 103 -5.05 -2.92 9.77
C ASN A 103 -3.51 -3.06 9.67
N MET A 104 -2.82 -2.00 9.25
CA MET A 104 -1.36 -1.99 9.15
C MET A 104 -0.65 -1.96 10.53
N ALA A 105 -1.32 -1.49 11.57
CA ALA A 105 -0.78 -1.50 12.92
C ALA A 105 -0.73 -2.91 13.55
N ILE A 106 -1.60 -3.83 13.13
CA ILE A 106 -1.69 -5.19 13.70
C ILE A 106 -0.35 -5.95 13.60
N PRO A 107 0.31 -6.07 12.44
CA PRO A 107 1.60 -6.74 12.31
C PRO A 107 2.70 -6.09 13.15
N TYR A 108 2.67 -4.76 13.29
CA TYR A 108 3.62 -4.04 14.14
C TYR A 108 3.51 -4.49 15.61
N TYR A 109 2.29 -4.59 16.15
CA TYR A 109 2.09 -5.07 17.53
C TYR A 109 2.40 -6.57 17.71
N GLN A 110 2.29 -7.35 16.64
CA GLN A 110 2.65 -8.77 16.63
C GLN A 110 4.16 -9.02 16.46
N GLY A 111 4.94 -7.96 16.17
CA GLY A 111 6.37 -8.08 15.91
C GLY A 111 6.69 -8.83 14.60
N THR A 112 5.73 -8.90 13.68
CA THR A 112 5.88 -9.59 12.40
C THR A 112 6.26 -8.55 11.33
N PRO A 113 7.46 -8.61 10.73
CA PRO A 113 7.83 -7.68 9.68
C PRO A 113 6.97 -7.93 8.43
N LEU A 114 6.33 -6.88 7.94
CA LEU A 114 5.61 -6.93 6.66
C LEU A 114 6.62 -6.72 5.52
N PRO A 115 6.60 -7.58 4.50
CA PRO A 115 7.26 -7.26 3.24
C PRO A 115 6.73 -5.94 2.67
N PHE A 116 7.60 -5.11 2.11
CA PHE A 116 7.19 -3.80 1.58
C PHE A 116 6.03 -3.89 0.56
N VAL A 117 6.01 -4.94 -0.27
CA VAL A 117 4.93 -5.19 -1.23
C VAL A 117 3.58 -5.44 -0.55
N ALA A 118 3.57 -6.03 0.66
CA ALA A 118 2.32 -6.33 1.36
C ALA A 118 1.58 -5.06 1.80
N SER A 119 2.29 -4.03 2.26
CA SER A 119 1.68 -2.75 2.65
C SER A 119 0.97 -2.07 1.47
N ILE A 120 1.57 -2.17 0.28
CA ILE A 120 1.00 -1.68 -0.98
C ILE A 120 -0.31 -2.36 -1.29
N VAL A 121 -0.25 -3.68 -1.34
CA VAL A 121 -1.39 -4.52 -1.70
C VAL A 121 -2.53 -4.32 -0.70
N ILE A 122 -2.23 -4.29 0.60
CA ILE A 122 -3.22 -4.04 1.66
C ILE A 122 -3.90 -2.68 1.47
N GLY A 123 -3.13 -1.60 1.32
CA GLY A 123 -3.68 -0.25 1.14
C GLY A 123 -4.54 -0.13 -0.10
N THR A 124 -4.06 -0.60 -1.23
CA THR A 124 -4.76 -0.48 -2.53
C THR A 124 -6.04 -1.32 -2.57
N ILE A 125 -5.98 -2.58 -2.13
CA ILE A 125 -7.16 -3.47 -2.10
C ILE A 125 -8.19 -2.94 -1.09
N GLN A 126 -7.75 -2.54 0.09
CA GLN A 126 -8.66 -2.05 1.11
C GLN A 126 -9.34 -0.75 0.69
N LEU A 127 -8.60 0.20 0.12
CA LEU A 127 -9.18 1.43 -0.41
C LEU A 127 -10.19 1.14 -1.52
N GLY A 128 -9.83 0.35 -2.54
CA GLY A 128 -10.70 0.02 -3.66
C GLY A 128 -11.94 -0.75 -3.26
N ALA A 129 -11.79 -1.81 -2.45
CA ALA A 129 -12.93 -2.64 -2.04
C ALA A 129 -13.88 -1.96 -1.03
N THR A 130 -13.39 -0.98 -0.27
CA THR A 130 -14.21 -0.35 0.79
C THR A 130 -14.99 0.84 0.28
N ILE A 131 -14.44 1.59 -0.68
CA ILE A 131 -15.05 2.82 -1.18
C ILE A 131 -16.40 2.58 -1.85
N ASP A 132 -16.54 1.50 -2.61
CA ASP A 132 -17.78 1.18 -3.31
C ASP A 132 -18.93 0.94 -2.33
N TYR A 133 -18.68 0.21 -1.24
CA TYR A 133 -19.69 0.02 -0.19
C TYR A 133 -20.03 1.31 0.54
N ALA A 134 -19.04 2.15 0.80
CA ALA A 134 -19.26 3.45 1.41
C ALA A 134 -20.15 4.35 0.54
N ILE A 135 -19.94 4.35 -0.78
CA ILE A 135 -20.76 5.08 -1.74
C ILE A 135 -22.19 4.52 -1.77
N VAL A 136 -22.36 3.21 -1.86
CA VAL A 136 -23.67 2.55 -1.92
C VAL A 136 -24.50 2.86 -0.65
N ILE A 137 -23.91 2.67 0.54
CA ILE A 137 -24.57 2.96 1.81
C ILE A 137 -24.97 4.43 1.89
N THR A 138 -24.03 5.33 1.56
CA THR A 138 -24.26 6.77 1.65
C THR A 138 -25.33 7.22 0.65
N SER A 139 -25.30 6.70 -0.58
CA SER A 139 -26.33 6.98 -1.59
C SER A 139 -27.71 6.55 -1.12
N ARG A 140 -27.79 5.33 -0.56
CA ARG A 140 -29.07 4.81 -0.06
C ARG A 140 -29.59 5.60 1.13
N TYR A 141 -28.71 5.97 2.06
CA TYR A 141 -29.07 6.86 3.16
C TYR A 141 -29.56 8.22 2.68
N MET A 142 -28.87 8.83 1.72
CA MET A 142 -29.25 10.13 1.17
C MET A 142 -30.63 10.08 0.48
N GLU A 143 -30.94 8.98 -0.21
CA GLU A 143 -32.26 8.75 -0.81
C GLU A 143 -33.34 8.61 0.28
N LEU A 144 -33.17 7.70 1.24
CA LEU A 144 -34.15 7.39 2.24
C LEU A 144 -34.45 8.56 3.19
N LYS A 145 -33.47 9.38 3.53
CA LYS A 145 -33.69 10.55 4.41
C LYS A 145 -34.58 11.62 3.78
N THR A 146 -34.85 11.58 2.48
CA THR A 146 -35.81 12.49 1.83
C THR A 146 -37.26 12.10 2.08
N TYR A 147 -37.52 10.82 2.38
CA TYR A 147 -38.86 10.25 2.52
C TYR A 147 -39.22 9.87 3.96
N MET A 148 -38.22 9.74 4.85
CA MET A 148 -38.45 9.30 6.21
C MET A 148 -37.53 10.00 7.23
N PRO A 149 -37.91 9.96 8.55
CA PRO A 149 -37.08 10.53 9.60
C PRO A 149 -35.67 9.89 9.64
N ILE A 150 -34.66 10.69 9.98
CA ILE A 150 -33.22 10.31 9.97
C ILE A 150 -32.96 8.96 10.66
N LYS A 151 -33.54 8.74 11.86
CA LYS A 151 -33.37 7.48 12.60
C LYS A 151 -33.88 6.26 11.83
N LYS A 152 -35.03 6.38 11.18
CA LYS A 152 -35.60 5.31 10.36
C LYS A 152 -34.79 5.10 9.08
N ALA A 153 -34.34 6.18 8.44
CA ALA A 153 -33.52 6.13 7.26
C ALA A 153 -32.19 5.38 7.53
N ILE A 154 -31.54 5.63 8.66
CA ILE A 154 -30.32 4.92 9.05
C ILE A 154 -30.58 3.41 9.21
N VAL A 155 -31.62 3.04 9.99
CA VAL A 155 -31.95 1.63 10.23
C VAL A 155 -32.25 0.91 8.92
N GLU A 156 -33.09 1.55 8.07
CA GLU A 156 -33.49 0.95 6.79
C GLU A 156 -32.28 0.82 5.82
N THR A 157 -31.41 1.83 5.78
CA THR A 157 -30.16 1.75 5.00
C THR A 157 -29.30 0.59 5.46
N LEU A 158 -29.11 0.43 6.77
CA LEU A 158 -28.32 -0.66 7.32
C LEU A 158 -28.96 -2.03 7.02
N ASN A 159 -30.27 -2.17 7.20
CA ASN A 159 -30.97 -3.42 6.89
C ASN A 159 -30.80 -3.85 5.44
N GLN A 160 -30.80 -2.90 4.50
CA GLN A 160 -30.64 -3.19 3.06
C GLN A 160 -29.19 -3.42 2.65
N ALA A 161 -28.24 -2.68 3.23
CA ALA A 161 -26.83 -2.76 2.86
C ALA A 161 -26.07 -3.88 3.60
N PHE A 162 -26.46 -4.19 4.82
CA PHE A 162 -25.77 -5.14 5.69
C PHE A 162 -25.58 -6.54 5.08
N PRO A 163 -26.60 -7.18 4.49
CA PRO A 163 -26.44 -8.49 3.87
C PRO A 163 -25.37 -8.50 2.77
N THR A 164 -25.36 -7.47 1.93
CA THR A 164 -24.38 -7.34 0.83
C THR A 164 -22.95 -7.18 1.37
N ILE A 165 -22.77 -6.35 2.38
CA ILE A 165 -21.46 -6.09 2.99
C ILE A 165 -20.93 -7.36 3.68
N VAL A 166 -21.78 -8.04 4.45
CA VAL A 166 -21.40 -9.28 5.16
C VAL A 166 -21.05 -10.39 4.16
N THR A 167 -21.83 -10.54 3.10
CA THR A 167 -21.57 -11.56 2.07
C THR A 167 -20.23 -11.29 1.38
N SER A 168 -19.98 -10.07 0.95
CA SER A 168 -18.72 -9.72 0.30
C SER A 168 -17.52 -9.78 1.24
N GLY A 169 -17.67 -9.28 2.47
CA GLY A 169 -16.64 -9.37 3.50
C GLY A 169 -16.30 -10.83 3.84
N SER A 170 -17.29 -11.69 3.94
CA SER A 170 -17.08 -13.13 4.20
C SER A 170 -16.34 -13.83 3.06
N MET A 171 -16.61 -13.45 1.81
CA MET A 171 -15.86 -13.96 0.65
C MET A 171 -14.39 -13.53 0.68
N LEU A 172 -14.10 -12.27 1.02
CA LEU A 172 -12.73 -11.78 1.15
C LEU A 172 -11.98 -12.49 2.30
N VAL A 173 -12.63 -12.68 3.44
CA VAL A 173 -12.06 -13.43 4.58
C VAL A 173 -11.77 -14.88 4.19
N ALA A 174 -12.72 -15.54 3.51
CA ALA A 174 -12.53 -16.91 3.04
C ALA A 174 -11.37 -17.02 2.04
N ALA A 175 -11.28 -16.09 1.08
CA ALA A 175 -10.18 -16.04 0.13
C ALA A 175 -8.83 -15.83 0.83
N GLY A 176 -8.73 -14.89 1.77
CA GLY A 176 -7.52 -14.65 2.55
C GLY A 176 -7.12 -15.87 3.38
N PHE A 177 -8.08 -16.56 4.00
CA PHE A 177 -7.82 -17.77 4.76
C PHE A 177 -7.29 -18.92 3.89
N ILE A 178 -7.85 -19.10 2.68
CA ILE A 178 -7.36 -20.12 1.73
C ILE A 178 -5.92 -19.81 1.32
N ILE A 179 -5.64 -18.55 0.93
CA ILE A 179 -4.29 -18.13 0.49
C ILE A 179 -3.27 -18.30 1.62
N SER A 180 -3.65 -18.04 2.86
CA SER A 180 -2.71 -18.16 4.00
C SER A 180 -2.34 -19.61 4.35
N ASN A 181 -3.08 -20.60 3.84
CA ASN A 181 -2.84 -22.04 4.09
C ASN A 181 -2.24 -22.77 2.87
N VAL A 182 -1.93 -22.07 1.77
CA VAL A 182 -1.23 -22.59 0.60
C VAL A 182 0.22 -22.19 0.62
#